data_b0f100687de217ced3bf7ff95ff65854
#
_entry.id   b0f100687de217ced3bf7ff95ff65854
#
_cell.length_a   1.000
_cell.length_b   1.000
_cell.length_c   1.000
_cell.angle_alpha   90.00
_cell.angle_beta   90.00
_cell.angle_gamma   90.00
#
_symmetry.space_group_name_H-M   'P 1'
#
loop_
_entity.id
_entity.type
_entity.pdbx_description
1 polymer ?
#
loop_
_entity_poly.entity_id
_entity_poly.type
_entity_poly.pdbx_seq_one_letter_code
_entity_poly.pdbx_strand_id
1 'polypeptide(L)'
;TLFRSNAGISAGTGGNTTEDSAQIKRIFATNVDGVINTVQPLLPAMLARGHGQVAVMSSLAGIRALPSCPAYSASKAAARFYGEALRGVVGKHGVKINVICPGYIKTPMTAVNSFPMPFIMDVDKAASIIAAGLAANKARIAFPGLLYWPLWLIACLPPALTDWFFARLPAKPSI
;
A
#
# COMPACT_ATOMS: atom_id res chain seq x y z
N THR A 1 -9.62 -11.97 16.78
CA THR A 1 -10.31 -11.37 15.62
C THR A 1 -9.31 -10.68 14.72
N LEU A 2 -9.31 -11.02 13.43
CA LEU A 2 -8.52 -10.36 12.38
C LEU A 2 -9.44 -9.47 11.54
N PHE A 3 -9.11 -8.18 11.44
CA PHE A 3 -9.74 -7.23 10.54
C PHE A 3 -8.80 -6.89 9.38
N ARG A 4 -9.33 -6.76 8.15
CA ARG A 4 -8.55 -6.41 6.95
C ARG A 4 -9.13 -5.17 6.30
N SER A 5 -8.41 -4.05 6.36
CA SER A 5 -8.72 -2.83 5.61
C SER A 5 -8.11 -2.96 4.22
N ASN A 6 -8.92 -3.37 3.25
CA ASN A 6 -8.46 -3.73 1.90
C ASN A 6 -9.08 -2.85 0.79
N ALA A 7 -10.13 -2.10 1.06
CA ALA A 7 -10.72 -1.21 0.07
C ALA A 7 -9.67 -0.23 -0.47
N GLY A 8 -9.66 -0.03 -1.77
CA GLY A 8 -8.70 0.86 -2.40
C GLY A 8 -8.95 0.99 -3.90
N ILE A 9 -8.65 2.15 -4.42
CA ILE A 9 -8.67 2.45 -5.85
C ILE A 9 -7.29 2.90 -6.31
N SER A 10 -7.02 2.74 -7.59
CA SER A 10 -5.72 3.03 -8.19
C SER A 10 -5.91 3.68 -9.53
N ALA A 11 -5.28 4.84 -9.72
CA ALA A 11 -5.24 5.56 -10.98
C ALA A 11 -3.90 6.28 -11.11
N GLY A 12 -3.65 6.85 -12.26
CA GLY A 12 -2.44 7.61 -12.55
C GLY A 12 -2.73 8.83 -13.43
N THR A 13 -1.68 9.37 -14.02
CA THR A 13 -1.75 10.59 -14.84
C THR A 13 -2.43 10.41 -16.20
N GLY A 14 -2.64 9.15 -16.64
CA GLY A 14 -3.15 8.86 -17.99
C GLY A 14 -2.24 9.34 -19.12
N GLY A 15 -0.95 9.62 -18.83
CA GLY A 15 -0.01 10.22 -19.77
C GLY A 15 -0.02 11.75 -19.78
N ASN A 16 -0.86 12.38 -18.97
CA ASN A 16 -0.88 13.84 -18.81
C ASN A 16 0.19 14.33 -17.84
N THR A 17 0.44 15.64 -17.82
CA THR A 17 1.37 16.28 -16.89
C THR A 17 0.83 16.39 -15.46
N THR A 18 -0.49 16.29 -15.29
CA THR A 18 -1.19 16.39 -14.00
C THR A 18 -2.28 15.34 -13.88
N GLU A 19 -2.60 14.97 -12.63
CA GLU A 19 -3.79 14.17 -12.32
C GLU A 19 -5.02 15.07 -12.15
N ASP A 20 -6.21 14.58 -12.51
CA ASP A 20 -7.47 15.28 -12.27
C ASP A 20 -7.75 15.44 -10.76
N SER A 21 -8.19 16.63 -10.34
CA SER A 21 -8.45 16.94 -8.92
C SER A 21 -9.56 16.07 -8.31
N ALA A 22 -10.59 15.71 -9.08
CA ALA A 22 -11.65 14.83 -8.59
C ALA A 22 -11.13 13.39 -8.39
N GLN A 23 -10.26 12.93 -9.29
CA GLN A 23 -9.55 11.65 -9.17
C GLN A 23 -8.70 11.61 -7.90
N ILE A 24 -7.89 12.65 -7.65
CA ILE A 24 -7.04 12.76 -6.45
C ILE A 24 -7.89 12.65 -5.19
N LYS A 25 -8.98 13.43 -5.10
CA LYS A 25 -9.90 13.42 -3.95
C LYS A 25 -10.50 12.03 -3.73
N ARG A 26 -10.96 11.35 -4.78
CA ARG A 26 -11.52 9.99 -4.67
C ARG A 26 -10.48 8.99 -4.16
N ILE A 27 -9.23 9.09 -4.65
CA ILE A 27 -8.14 8.21 -4.20
C ILE A 27 -7.88 8.40 -2.69
N PHE A 28 -7.78 9.64 -2.23
CA PHE A 28 -7.53 9.90 -0.81
C PHE A 28 -8.72 9.50 0.07
N ALA A 29 -9.94 9.84 -0.31
CA ALA A 29 -11.14 9.45 0.42
C ALA A 29 -11.25 7.91 0.58
N THR A 30 -10.93 7.14 -0.47
CA THR A 30 -11.00 5.68 -0.39
C THR A 30 -9.79 5.08 0.33
N ASN A 31 -8.57 5.47 -0.06
CA ASN A 31 -7.34 4.80 0.38
C ASN A 31 -6.81 5.29 1.72
N VAL A 32 -7.19 6.48 2.17
CA VAL A 32 -6.74 7.08 3.44
C VAL A 32 -7.90 7.19 4.41
N ASP A 33 -8.92 7.99 4.10
CA ASP A 33 -10.06 8.19 5.01
C ASP A 33 -10.79 6.87 5.24
N GLY A 34 -10.97 6.04 4.19
CA GLY A 34 -11.53 4.70 4.30
C GLY A 34 -10.76 3.80 5.26
N VAL A 35 -9.42 3.85 5.25
CA VAL A 35 -8.58 3.11 6.22
C VAL A 35 -8.79 3.63 7.63
N ILE A 36 -8.74 4.94 7.84
CA ILE A 36 -8.91 5.55 9.16
C ILE A 36 -10.32 5.24 9.71
N ASN A 37 -11.35 5.47 8.90
CA ASN A 37 -12.75 5.29 9.29
C ASN A 37 -13.10 3.83 9.60
N THR A 38 -12.36 2.87 9.06
CA THR A 38 -12.57 1.44 9.34
C THR A 38 -11.71 0.93 10.50
N VAL A 39 -10.50 1.45 10.67
CA VAL A 39 -9.56 0.96 11.69
C VAL A 39 -9.82 1.61 13.05
N GLN A 40 -10.00 2.93 13.10
CA GLN A 40 -10.13 3.66 14.36
C GLN A 40 -11.28 3.16 15.26
N PRO A 41 -12.50 2.89 14.75
CA PRO A 41 -13.61 2.40 15.60
C PRO A 41 -13.37 1.02 16.22
N LEU A 42 -12.44 0.23 15.67
CA LEU A 42 -12.15 -1.13 16.17
C LEU A 42 -11.18 -1.11 17.36
N LEU A 43 -10.33 -0.09 17.45
CA LEU A 43 -9.24 -0.05 18.41
C LEU A 43 -9.71 -0.06 19.87
N PRO A 44 -10.71 0.73 20.30
CA PRO A 44 -11.16 0.74 21.69
C PRO A 44 -11.55 -0.67 22.19
N ALA A 45 -12.34 -1.40 21.41
CA ALA A 45 -12.75 -2.75 21.75
C ALA A 45 -11.59 -3.76 21.74
N MET A 46 -10.62 -3.60 20.83
CA MET A 46 -9.41 -4.43 20.80
C MET A 46 -8.49 -4.16 21.98
N LEU A 47 -8.31 -2.90 22.36
CA LEU A 47 -7.50 -2.49 23.49
C LEU A 47 -8.13 -2.94 24.82
N ALA A 48 -9.45 -2.78 24.99
CA ALA A 48 -10.15 -3.20 26.19
C ALA A 48 -10.04 -4.70 26.49
N ARG A 49 -10.04 -5.55 25.43
CA ARG A 49 -9.89 -7.00 25.58
C ARG A 49 -8.44 -7.49 25.54
N GLY A 50 -7.45 -6.61 25.30
CA GLY A 50 -6.04 -6.95 25.26
C GLY A 50 -5.59 -7.79 24.06
N HIS A 51 -6.43 -7.96 23.03
CA HIS A 51 -6.06 -8.71 21.83
C HIS A 51 -6.86 -8.28 20.60
N GLY A 52 -6.23 -8.41 19.44
CA GLY A 52 -6.81 -8.14 18.13
C GLY A 52 -5.71 -8.06 17.09
N GLN A 53 -6.10 -8.12 15.82
CA GLN A 53 -5.17 -7.96 14.71
C GLN A 53 -5.83 -7.16 13.60
N VAL A 54 -5.12 -6.16 13.08
CA VAL A 54 -5.55 -5.35 11.93
C VAL A 54 -4.50 -5.47 10.83
N ALA A 55 -4.94 -5.76 9.63
CA ALA A 55 -4.13 -5.75 8.43
C ALA A 55 -4.51 -4.54 7.55
N VAL A 56 -3.55 -3.67 7.27
CA VAL A 56 -3.73 -2.47 6.44
C VAL A 56 -3.11 -2.71 5.08
N MET A 57 -3.91 -2.58 4.02
CA MET A 57 -3.46 -2.77 2.64
C MET A 57 -2.82 -1.50 2.07
N SER A 58 -1.51 -1.52 1.93
CA SER A 58 -0.71 -0.52 1.21
C SER A 58 -0.28 -1.03 -0.18
N SER A 59 0.91 -0.69 -0.64
CA SER A 59 1.52 -1.10 -1.91
C SER A 59 3.03 -0.84 -1.88
N LEU A 60 3.78 -1.47 -2.78
CA LEU A 60 5.17 -1.05 -3.05
C LEU A 60 5.25 0.39 -3.58
N ALA A 61 4.20 0.90 -4.23
CA ALA A 61 4.09 2.32 -4.59
C ALA A 61 4.06 3.26 -3.38
N GLY A 62 3.76 2.75 -2.17
CA GLY A 62 3.88 3.48 -0.90
C GLY A 62 5.27 3.38 -0.27
N ILE A 63 6.21 2.65 -0.85
CA ILE A 63 7.63 2.59 -0.44
C ILE A 63 8.44 3.65 -1.18
N ARG A 64 8.29 3.71 -2.51
CA ARG A 64 8.90 4.75 -3.37
C ARG A 64 7.80 5.35 -4.25
N ALA A 65 7.69 6.67 -4.23
CA ALA A 65 6.72 7.39 -5.04
C ALA A 65 6.99 7.19 -6.54
N LEU A 66 5.93 6.94 -7.30
CA LEU A 66 5.98 6.72 -8.74
C LEU A 66 5.39 7.94 -9.46
N PRO A 67 6.15 8.61 -10.36
CA PRO A 67 5.66 9.78 -11.10
C PRO A 67 4.40 9.51 -11.92
N SER A 68 4.22 8.29 -12.39
CA SER A 68 3.03 7.89 -13.16
C SER A 68 1.72 7.85 -12.36
N CYS A 69 1.77 7.90 -11.02
CA CYS A 69 0.59 7.86 -10.14
C CYS A 69 0.85 8.55 -8.78
N PRO A 70 1.05 9.87 -8.76
CA PRO A 70 1.41 10.61 -7.56
C PRO A 70 0.40 10.47 -6.42
N ALA A 71 -0.89 10.68 -6.68
CA ALA A 71 -1.95 10.56 -5.67
C ALA A 71 -2.06 9.13 -5.10
N TYR A 72 -1.98 8.12 -5.96
CA TYR A 72 -2.00 6.73 -5.51
C TYR A 72 -0.79 6.42 -4.62
N SER A 73 0.42 6.78 -5.05
CA SER A 73 1.64 6.58 -4.26
C SER A 73 1.56 7.27 -2.90
N ALA A 74 1.13 8.54 -2.88
CA ALA A 74 0.95 9.30 -1.65
C ALA A 74 -0.08 8.64 -0.71
N SER A 75 -1.22 8.20 -1.22
CA SER A 75 -2.27 7.55 -0.44
C SER A 75 -1.79 6.22 0.17
N LYS A 76 -1.01 5.44 -0.58
CA LYS A 76 -0.45 4.17 -0.08
C LYS A 76 0.71 4.38 0.90
N ALA A 77 1.49 5.44 0.73
CA ALA A 77 2.46 5.87 1.74
C ALA A 77 1.76 6.28 3.04
N ALA A 78 0.70 7.10 2.97
CA ALA A 78 -0.08 7.50 4.13
C ALA A 78 -0.64 6.28 4.90
N ALA A 79 -1.28 5.34 4.20
CA ALA A 79 -1.80 4.11 4.81
C ALA A 79 -0.68 3.27 5.46
N ARG A 80 0.50 3.19 4.83
CA ARG A 80 1.66 2.49 5.38
C ARG A 80 2.16 3.16 6.66
N PHE A 81 2.45 4.45 6.62
CA PHE A 81 2.96 5.18 7.77
C PHE A 81 1.98 5.16 8.94
N TYR A 82 0.69 5.33 8.67
CA TYR A 82 -0.36 5.22 9.66
C TYR A 82 -0.36 3.85 10.35
N GLY A 83 -0.35 2.76 9.58
CA GLY A 83 -0.34 1.41 10.12
C GLY A 83 0.94 1.08 10.90
N GLU A 84 2.12 1.49 10.40
CA GLU A 84 3.41 1.27 11.06
C GLU A 84 3.51 2.06 12.38
N ALA A 85 3.07 3.33 12.39
CA ALA A 85 3.05 4.14 13.60
C ALA A 85 2.04 3.59 14.63
N LEU A 86 0.83 3.24 14.17
CA LEU A 86 -0.20 2.67 15.02
C LEU A 86 0.26 1.37 15.70
N ARG A 87 1.02 0.51 14.99
CA ARG A 87 1.63 -0.68 15.57
C ARG A 87 2.48 -0.37 16.80
N GLY A 88 3.28 0.70 16.76
CA GLY A 88 4.10 1.14 17.90
C GLY A 88 3.26 1.56 19.09
N VAL A 89 2.11 2.19 18.85
CA VAL A 89 1.21 2.67 19.92
C VAL A 89 0.48 1.50 20.59
N VAL A 90 -0.15 0.62 19.79
CA VAL A 90 -1.08 -0.39 20.33
C VAL A 90 -0.42 -1.73 20.65
N GLY A 91 0.80 -1.97 20.17
CA GLY A 91 1.47 -3.27 20.29
C GLY A 91 1.69 -3.72 21.73
N LYS A 92 2.04 -2.80 22.63
CA LYS A 92 2.20 -3.04 24.07
C LYS A 92 0.90 -3.42 24.78
N HIS A 93 -0.23 -3.22 24.14
CA HIS A 93 -1.55 -3.57 24.64
C HIS A 93 -2.11 -4.87 24.00
N GLY A 94 -1.27 -5.69 23.39
CA GLY A 94 -1.67 -6.97 22.80
C GLY A 94 -2.37 -6.88 21.44
N VAL A 95 -2.49 -5.68 20.85
CA VAL A 95 -3.10 -5.48 19.54
C VAL A 95 -2.03 -5.48 18.45
N LYS A 96 -2.21 -6.31 17.41
CA LYS A 96 -1.27 -6.49 16.30
C LYS A 96 -1.72 -5.65 15.11
N ILE A 97 -0.81 -4.88 14.54
CA ILE A 97 -1.02 -4.17 13.28
C ILE A 97 0.01 -4.67 12.27
N ASN A 98 -0.46 -5.02 11.09
CA ASN A 98 0.38 -5.50 9.98
C ASN A 98 0.10 -4.66 8.74
N VAL A 99 1.16 -4.17 8.10
CA VAL A 99 1.03 -3.43 6.84
C VAL A 99 1.43 -4.33 5.69
N ILE A 100 0.56 -4.44 4.69
CA ILE A 100 0.76 -5.29 3.51
C ILE A 100 1.15 -4.38 2.35
N CYS A 101 2.32 -4.62 1.74
CA CYS A 101 2.86 -3.84 0.64
C CYS A 101 3.12 -4.75 -0.57
N PRO A 102 2.09 -5.12 -1.33
CA PRO A 102 2.26 -5.94 -2.52
C PRO A 102 2.82 -5.13 -3.70
N GLY A 103 3.51 -5.84 -4.60
CA GLY A 103 3.73 -5.40 -5.97
C GLY A 103 2.51 -5.66 -6.85
N TYR A 104 2.74 -6.06 -8.09
CA TYR A 104 1.66 -6.37 -9.02
C TYR A 104 1.04 -7.74 -8.73
N ILE A 105 -0.28 -7.78 -8.61
CA ILE A 105 -1.08 -9.01 -8.45
C ILE A 105 -2.10 -9.03 -9.59
N LYS A 106 -2.35 -10.18 -10.20
CA LYS A 106 -3.35 -10.37 -11.26
C LYS A 106 -4.75 -10.16 -10.71
N THR A 107 -5.30 -8.97 -10.89
CA THR A 107 -6.62 -8.54 -10.39
C THR A 107 -7.29 -7.63 -11.43
N PRO A 108 -8.60 -7.37 -11.34
CA PRO A 108 -9.24 -6.35 -12.19
C PRO A 108 -8.56 -4.98 -12.12
N MET A 109 -8.00 -4.59 -10.94
CA MET A 109 -7.27 -3.33 -10.78
C MET A 109 -5.99 -3.27 -11.63
N THR A 110 -5.32 -4.39 -11.85
CA THR A 110 -4.08 -4.45 -12.66
C THR A 110 -4.35 -4.79 -14.11
N ALA A 111 -5.49 -5.37 -14.43
CA ALA A 111 -5.85 -5.75 -15.80
C ALA A 111 -5.99 -4.55 -16.76
N VAL A 112 -6.26 -3.36 -16.21
CA VAL A 112 -6.36 -2.12 -17.00
C VAL A 112 -5.00 -1.51 -17.36
N ASN A 113 -3.91 -2.00 -16.78
CA ASN A 113 -2.57 -1.48 -17.07
C ASN A 113 -2.07 -2.00 -18.43
N SER A 114 -1.66 -1.10 -19.30
CA SER A 114 -1.12 -1.41 -20.64
C SER A 114 0.42 -1.52 -20.68
N PHE A 115 1.09 -1.48 -19.55
CA PHE A 115 2.54 -1.51 -19.42
C PHE A 115 3.05 -2.81 -18.78
N PRO A 116 4.33 -3.16 -18.97
CA PRO A 116 4.94 -4.32 -18.35
C PRO A 116 4.88 -4.24 -16.82
N MET A 117 4.40 -5.30 -16.19
CA MET A 117 4.31 -5.43 -14.74
C MET A 117 5.30 -6.50 -14.25
N PRO A 118 6.55 -6.13 -13.94
CA PRO A 118 7.57 -7.09 -13.55
C PRO A 118 7.15 -7.85 -12.29
N PHE A 119 7.43 -9.16 -12.30
CA PHE A 119 7.12 -10.06 -11.17
C PHE A 119 5.64 -10.09 -10.78
N ILE A 120 4.72 -9.88 -11.72
CA ILE A 120 3.28 -10.02 -11.47
C ILE A 120 2.98 -11.40 -10.88
N MET A 121 2.15 -11.43 -9.86
CA MET A 121 1.89 -12.62 -9.05
C MET A 121 0.42 -13.03 -9.12
N ASP A 122 0.16 -14.34 -9.08
CA ASP A 122 -1.20 -14.86 -8.96
C ASP A 122 -1.79 -14.57 -7.58
N VAL A 123 -3.12 -14.41 -7.52
CA VAL A 123 -3.86 -14.06 -6.29
C VAL A 123 -3.62 -15.07 -5.18
N ASP A 124 -3.66 -16.36 -5.47
CA ASP A 124 -3.51 -17.43 -4.47
C ASP A 124 -2.12 -17.41 -3.82
N LYS A 125 -1.07 -17.19 -4.63
CA LYS A 125 0.28 -17.04 -4.12
C LYS A 125 0.43 -15.81 -3.24
N ALA A 126 -0.14 -14.67 -3.66
CA ALA A 126 -0.14 -13.45 -2.87
C ALA A 126 -0.90 -13.63 -1.54
N ALA A 127 -2.08 -14.27 -1.58
CA ALA A 127 -2.88 -14.58 -0.39
C ALA A 127 -2.12 -15.47 0.60
N SER A 128 -1.41 -16.49 0.11
CA SER A 128 -0.59 -17.37 0.94
C SER A 128 0.55 -16.63 1.65
N ILE A 129 1.25 -15.72 0.94
CA ILE A 129 2.30 -14.88 1.52
C ILE A 129 1.73 -13.96 2.61
N ILE A 130 0.57 -13.35 2.33
CA ILE A 130 -0.12 -12.47 3.28
C ILE A 130 -0.53 -13.26 4.53
N ALA A 131 -1.16 -14.41 4.36
CA ALA A 131 -1.60 -15.26 5.46
C ALA A 131 -0.44 -15.68 6.37
N ALA A 132 0.67 -16.15 5.79
CA ALA A 132 1.87 -16.50 6.52
C ALA A 132 2.48 -15.30 7.26
N GLY A 133 2.51 -14.12 6.63
CA GLY A 133 3.01 -12.89 7.23
C GLY A 133 2.16 -12.41 8.40
N LEU A 134 0.83 -12.53 8.30
CA LEU A 134 -0.12 -12.20 9.36
C LEU A 134 0.01 -13.18 10.54
N ALA A 135 0.10 -14.47 10.28
CA ALA A 135 0.32 -15.50 11.31
C ALA A 135 1.62 -15.23 12.09
N ALA A 136 2.69 -14.88 11.39
CA ALA A 136 3.98 -14.53 11.98
C ALA A 136 4.03 -13.10 12.57
N ASN A 137 2.93 -12.36 12.57
CA ASN A 137 2.84 -10.97 13.05
C ASN A 137 3.92 -10.04 12.47
N LYS A 138 4.28 -10.21 11.18
CA LYS A 138 5.27 -9.34 10.53
C LYS A 138 4.77 -7.90 10.49
N ALA A 139 5.61 -6.93 10.88
CA ALA A 139 5.26 -5.52 10.86
C ALA A 139 4.90 -5.05 9.43
N ARG A 140 5.74 -5.41 8.47
CA ARG A 140 5.54 -5.15 7.04
C ARG A 140 5.62 -6.47 6.27
N ILE A 141 4.61 -6.73 5.45
CA ILE A 141 4.51 -7.89 4.55
C ILE A 141 4.67 -7.35 3.13
N ALA A 142 5.93 -7.17 2.69
CA ALA A 142 6.26 -6.63 1.38
C ALA A 142 6.74 -7.73 0.45
N PHE A 143 6.20 -7.79 -0.76
CA PHE A 143 6.54 -8.80 -1.77
C PHE A 143 6.20 -8.31 -3.19
N PRO A 144 6.84 -8.89 -4.24
CA PRO A 144 7.96 -9.84 -4.17
C PRO A 144 9.25 -9.17 -3.67
N GLY A 145 10.11 -9.94 -2.99
CA GLY A 145 11.36 -9.40 -2.44
C GLY A 145 12.28 -8.83 -3.50
N LEU A 146 12.32 -9.44 -4.69
CA LEU A 146 13.10 -8.95 -5.84
C LEU A 146 12.71 -7.54 -6.31
N LEU A 147 11.47 -7.10 -6.05
CA LEU A 147 11.04 -5.75 -6.35
C LEU A 147 11.11 -4.84 -5.12
N TYR A 148 10.80 -5.38 -3.94
CA TYR A 148 10.76 -4.61 -2.70
C TYR A 148 12.13 -4.08 -2.29
N TRP A 149 13.16 -4.92 -2.23
CA TRP A 149 14.47 -4.52 -1.71
C TRP A 149 15.16 -3.42 -2.55
N PRO A 150 15.19 -3.52 -3.90
CA PRO A 150 15.70 -2.42 -4.72
C PRO A 150 14.92 -1.12 -4.53
N LEU A 151 13.57 -1.18 -4.50
CA LEU A 151 12.74 0.00 -4.28
C LEU A 151 12.98 0.63 -2.91
N TRP A 152 13.16 -0.19 -1.87
CA TRP A 152 13.46 0.29 -0.53
C TRP A 152 14.82 0.99 -0.46
N LEU A 153 15.86 0.41 -1.06
CA LEU A 153 17.19 1.03 -1.15
C LEU A 153 17.13 2.36 -1.92
N ILE A 154 16.47 2.38 -3.06
CA ILE A 154 16.30 3.61 -3.85
C ILE A 154 15.50 4.67 -3.09
N ALA A 155 14.53 4.27 -2.28
CA ALA A 155 13.75 5.19 -1.46
C ALA A 155 14.57 5.86 -0.33
N CYS A 156 15.73 5.32 0.03
CA CYS A 156 16.68 5.94 0.96
C CYS A 156 17.55 7.02 0.31
N LEU A 157 17.57 7.10 -1.02
CA LEU A 157 18.34 8.10 -1.76
C LEU A 157 17.55 9.41 -1.94
N PRO A 158 18.22 10.57 -2.00
CA PRO A 158 17.59 11.82 -2.38
C PRO A 158 16.86 11.68 -3.74
N PRO A 159 15.64 12.23 -3.88
CA PRO A 159 14.86 12.13 -5.12
C PRO A 159 15.64 12.58 -6.37
N ALA A 160 16.41 13.66 -6.26
CA ALA A 160 17.21 14.21 -7.36
C ALA A 160 18.18 13.18 -8.01
N LEU A 161 18.63 12.19 -7.25
CA LEU A 161 19.51 11.12 -7.78
C LEU A 161 18.74 10.04 -8.54
N THR A 162 17.44 9.95 -8.36
CA THR A 162 16.62 8.84 -8.86
C THR A 162 15.52 9.28 -9.83
N ASP A 163 15.20 10.57 -9.87
CA ASP A 163 14.09 11.10 -10.68
C ASP A 163 14.26 10.82 -12.18
N TRP A 164 15.49 10.92 -12.72
CA TRP A 164 15.79 10.61 -14.12
C TRP A 164 15.41 9.18 -14.50
N PHE A 165 15.53 8.22 -13.58
CA PHE A 165 15.14 6.84 -13.79
C PHE A 165 13.62 6.68 -13.73
N PHE A 166 12.99 7.21 -12.68
CA PHE A 166 11.54 7.07 -12.48
C PHE A 166 10.72 7.86 -13.49
N ALA A 167 11.24 8.98 -14.01
CA ALA A 167 10.58 9.76 -15.06
C ALA A 167 10.40 8.98 -16.38
N ARG A 168 11.17 7.90 -16.59
CA ARG A 168 11.04 7.03 -17.77
C ARG A 168 10.05 5.89 -17.60
N LEU A 169 9.45 5.74 -16.42
CA LEU A 169 8.44 4.71 -16.21
C LEU A 169 7.18 5.02 -17.02
N PRO A 170 6.51 3.97 -17.51
CA PRO A 170 5.31 4.13 -18.32
C PRO A 170 4.19 4.81 -17.53
N ALA A 171 3.35 5.56 -18.22
CA ALA A 171 2.19 6.20 -17.63
C ALA A 171 1.16 5.17 -17.16
N LYS A 172 0.56 5.42 -16.00
CA LYS A 172 -0.54 4.63 -15.49
C LYS A 172 -1.87 5.24 -15.92
N PRO A 173 -2.87 4.45 -16.34
CA PRO A 173 -4.19 4.95 -16.72
C PRO A 173 -4.85 5.81 -15.63
N SER A 174 -5.60 6.84 -16.04
CA SER A 174 -6.55 7.59 -15.21
C SER A 174 -7.87 6.82 -15.05
N ILE A 175 -8.76 7.24 -14.16
CA ILE A 175 -10.13 6.72 -13.96
C ILE A 175 -11.16 7.81 -14.10
#